data_4fecbe74fe9366788a29fa2a43b96460
#
_entry.id   4fecbe74fe9366788a29fa2a43b96460
#
_cell.length_a   1.000
_cell.length_b   1.000
_cell.length_c   1.000
_cell.angle_alpha   90.00
_cell.angle_beta   90.00
_cell.angle_gamma   90.00
#
_symmetry.space_group_name_H-M   'P 1'
#
loop_
_entity.id
_entity.type
_entity.pdbx_description
1 polymer ?
#
loop_
_entity_poly.entity_id
_entity_poly.type
_entity_poly.pdbx_seq_one_letter_code
_entity_poly.pdbx_strand_id
1 'polypeptide(L)'
;MESGKGRNDTLYECEGMQKRKKLLDSLGGLPEGAVEVKNSEWLYMLEEETRNSLAIEGYFASEKELRAIISGKHTGAEILGYYRTAGSIYDLALQYLREGQTIFDLPLVRHIHSELFREARDRERGIFRKGEIIIKGAKVHPPEADVEQYMRCLVEIVRSLRGNTGAIPFLARFHVLFESIHPFADGNGRAGRILMNYLAISLGLPPFVIKGLSPVDRDEYYDALEKSDTGFHEVFPPPDTEKLLSSLEAGDFSGLEKMLCRSSIHSLNRVIAAMAGKIEELLPLADLAEEMKVQPATLRKWIERDKMVAVMKNGKLYSSKRLVF
;
A
#
# COMPACT_ATOMS: atom_id res chain seq x y z
N MET A 1 -21.41 -21.18 -9.93
CA MET A 1 -22.14 -20.40 -8.89
C MET A 1 -21.24 -19.79 -7.79
N GLU A 2 -19.90 -19.85 -7.93
CA GLU A 2 -18.94 -19.26 -6.97
C GLU A 2 -18.57 -17.81 -7.23
N SER A 3 -18.81 -17.29 -8.44
CA SER A 3 -18.44 -15.92 -8.83
C SER A 3 -19.26 -14.79 -8.15
N GLY A 4 -20.42 -15.11 -7.59
CA GLY A 4 -21.28 -14.11 -6.94
C GLY A 4 -20.88 -13.75 -5.51
N LYS A 5 -20.29 -14.68 -4.76
CA LYS A 5 -19.92 -14.46 -3.36
C LYS A 5 -18.68 -13.56 -3.22
N GLY A 6 -17.66 -13.78 -4.07
CA GLY A 6 -16.42 -12.98 -4.04
C GLY A 6 -16.64 -11.52 -4.42
N ARG A 7 -17.53 -11.24 -5.40
CA ARG A 7 -17.85 -9.88 -5.84
C ARG A 7 -18.61 -9.07 -4.77
N ASN A 8 -19.52 -9.69 -4.04
CA ASN A 8 -20.23 -9.04 -2.94
C ASN A 8 -19.30 -8.72 -1.76
N ASP A 9 -18.35 -9.61 -1.43
CA ASP A 9 -17.38 -9.38 -0.35
C ASP A 9 -16.43 -8.22 -0.66
N THR A 10 -15.94 -8.12 -1.91
CA THR A 10 -15.06 -7.02 -2.35
C THR A 10 -15.78 -5.67 -2.32
N LEU A 11 -17.03 -5.62 -2.78
CA LEU A 11 -17.87 -4.42 -2.70
C LEU A 11 -18.06 -3.97 -1.25
N TYR A 12 -18.35 -4.88 -0.34
CA TYR A 12 -18.54 -4.57 1.09
C TYR A 12 -17.25 -4.00 1.73
N GLU A 13 -16.10 -4.60 1.45
CA GLU A 13 -14.82 -4.13 1.99
C GLU A 13 -14.45 -2.75 1.42
N CYS A 14 -14.70 -2.49 0.14
CA CYS A 14 -14.48 -1.18 -0.46
C CYS A 14 -15.45 -0.11 0.07
N GLU A 15 -16.70 -0.45 0.39
CA GLU A 15 -17.63 0.46 1.08
C GLU A 15 -17.13 0.81 2.49
N GLY A 16 -16.63 -0.15 3.24
CA GLY A 16 -16.01 0.04 4.55
C GLY A 16 -14.82 1.00 4.49
N MET A 17 -13.97 0.86 3.47
CA MET A 17 -12.85 1.77 3.20
C MET A 17 -13.35 3.20 2.89
N GLN A 18 -14.36 3.35 2.02
CA GLN A 18 -14.90 4.66 1.66
C GLN A 18 -15.51 5.41 2.85
N LYS A 19 -16.23 4.71 3.73
CA LYS A 19 -16.77 5.30 4.98
C LYS A 19 -15.65 5.83 5.86
N ARG A 20 -14.58 5.05 6.03
CA ARG A 20 -13.40 5.45 6.80
C ARG A 20 -12.65 6.61 6.19
N LYS A 21 -12.51 6.63 4.86
CA LYS A 21 -11.89 7.77 4.16
C LYS A 21 -12.67 9.05 4.40
N LYS A 22 -14.00 9.02 4.28
CA LYS A 22 -14.86 10.17 4.59
C LYS A 22 -14.72 10.63 6.04
N LEU A 23 -14.66 9.69 6.98
CA LEU A 23 -14.44 10.01 8.39
C LEU A 23 -13.07 10.65 8.61
N LEU A 24 -12.02 10.09 8.02
CA LEU A 24 -10.67 10.66 8.08
C LEU A 24 -10.65 12.09 7.52
N ASP A 25 -11.28 12.34 6.38
CA ASP A 25 -11.37 13.68 5.79
C ASP A 25 -12.09 14.67 6.72
N SER A 26 -13.13 14.23 7.42
CA SER A 26 -13.84 15.05 8.41
C SER A 26 -13.00 15.39 9.65
N LEU A 27 -11.95 14.60 9.92
CA LEU A 27 -10.96 14.81 11.00
C LEU A 27 -9.74 15.62 10.55
N GLY A 28 -9.72 16.14 9.31
CA GLY A 28 -8.64 16.92 8.75
C GLY A 28 -7.71 16.16 7.81
N GLY A 29 -8.05 14.93 7.43
CA GLY A 29 -7.28 14.12 6.48
C GLY A 29 -6.07 13.42 7.10
N LEU A 30 -5.07 13.07 6.27
CA LEU A 30 -3.84 12.43 6.72
C LEU A 30 -3.02 13.35 7.64
N PRO A 31 -2.30 12.77 8.63
CA PRO A 31 -1.49 13.57 9.55
C PRO A 31 -0.36 14.30 8.84
N GLU A 32 0.13 15.36 9.46
CA GLU A 32 1.37 16.02 9.03
C GLU A 32 2.56 15.10 9.22
N GLY A 33 3.54 15.18 8.31
CA GLY A 33 4.72 14.34 8.09
C GLY A 33 5.16 13.43 9.24
N ALA A 34 5.43 12.17 8.91
CA ALA A 34 5.62 11.13 9.92
C ALA A 34 6.93 11.28 10.69
N VAL A 35 7.99 11.71 10.03
CA VAL A 35 9.34 11.76 10.61
C VAL A 35 9.50 13.00 11.48
N GLU A 36 8.99 14.14 11.05
CA GLU A 36 9.13 15.41 11.79
C GLU A 36 8.19 15.50 13.01
N VAL A 37 6.98 14.94 12.92
CA VAL A 37 5.95 15.05 13.98
C VAL A 37 5.95 13.87 14.94
N LYS A 38 6.83 12.86 14.77
CA LYS A 38 6.89 11.63 15.59
C LYS A 38 5.51 10.99 15.80
N ASN A 39 4.72 10.88 14.72
CA ASN A 39 3.43 10.21 14.78
C ASN A 39 3.65 8.71 14.99
N SER A 40 3.43 8.23 16.21
CA SER A 40 3.68 6.84 16.61
C SER A 40 2.91 5.82 15.76
N GLU A 41 1.69 6.16 15.34
CA GLU A 41 0.86 5.28 14.51
C GLU A 41 1.38 5.20 13.07
N TRP A 42 1.85 6.31 12.52
CA TRP A 42 2.46 6.34 11.21
C TRP A 42 3.79 5.57 11.18
N LEU A 43 4.64 5.79 12.17
CA LEU A 43 5.89 5.05 12.31
C LEU A 43 5.64 3.54 12.48
N TYR A 44 4.61 3.16 13.24
CA TYR A 44 4.22 1.76 13.37
C TYR A 44 3.79 1.17 12.01
N MET A 45 2.98 1.88 11.23
CA MET A 45 2.58 1.42 9.90
C MET A 45 3.78 1.28 8.96
N LEU A 46 4.74 2.21 9.01
CA LEU A 46 5.98 2.14 8.24
C LEU A 46 6.83 0.93 8.64
N GLU A 47 6.97 0.65 9.94
CA GLU A 47 7.68 -0.54 10.44
C GLU A 47 6.98 -1.84 9.99
N GLU A 48 5.65 -1.90 10.09
CA GLU A 48 4.85 -3.05 9.69
C GLU A 48 4.90 -3.29 8.18
N GLU A 49 4.76 -2.24 7.39
CA GLU A 49 4.87 -2.27 5.93
C GLU A 49 6.27 -2.72 5.50
N THR A 50 7.33 -2.16 6.09
CA THR A 50 8.72 -2.55 5.81
C THR A 50 8.95 -4.05 6.04
N ARG A 51 8.51 -4.59 7.16
CA ARG A 51 8.67 -6.01 7.49
C ARG A 51 7.93 -6.92 6.51
N ASN A 52 6.68 -6.59 6.21
CA ASN A 52 5.86 -7.38 5.30
C ASN A 52 6.38 -7.32 3.87
N SER A 53 6.71 -6.14 3.36
CA SER A 53 7.24 -5.95 2.01
C SER A 53 8.57 -6.69 1.81
N LEU A 54 9.45 -6.63 2.78
CA LEU A 54 10.73 -7.36 2.73
C LEU A 54 10.55 -8.87 2.84
N ALA A 55 9.59 -9.34 3.64
CA ALA A 55 9.30 -10.76 3.78
C ALA A 55 8.76 -11.39 2.48
N ILE A 56 8.06 -10.64 1.64
CA ILE A 56 7.67 -11.05 0.29
C ILE A 56 8.90 -11.38 -0.56
N GLU A 57 9.98 -10.61 -0.39
CA GLU A 57 11.26 -10.81 -1.10
C GLU A 57 12.22 -11.79 -0.39
N GLY A 58 11.76 -12.46 0.67
CA GLY A 58 12.56 -13.42 1.43
C GLY A 58 13.47 -12.82 2.52
N TYR A 59 13.37 -11.53 2.80
CA TYR A 59 14.10 -10.87 3.90
C TYR A 59 13.22 -10.79 5.14
N PHE A 60 13.50 -11.60 6.14
CA PHE A 60 12.72 -11.68 7.37
C PHE A 60 13.41 -10.94 8.51
N ALA A 61 12.66 -10.10 9.22
CA ALA A 61 13.10 -9.46 10.44
C ALA A 61 11.95 -9.43 11.47
N SER A 62 12.27 -9.74 12.72
CA SER A 62 11.38 -9.49 13.84
C SER A 62 11.30 -7.96 14.12
N GLU A 63 10.28 -7.53 14.85
CA GLU A 63 10.18 -6.10 15.25
C GLU A 63 11.42 -5.64 16.02
N LYS A 64 11.97 -6.49 16.88
CA LYS A 64 13.17 -6.19 17.66
C LYS A 64 14.39 -5.99 16.77
N GLU A 65 14.58 -6.84 15.76
CA GLU A 65 15.67 -6.76 14.78
C GLU A 65 15.52 -5.53 13.91
N LEU A 66 14.32 -5.26 13.38
CA LEU A 66 14.05 -4.05 12.60
C LEU A 66 14.44 -2.80 13.39
N ARG A 67 13.97 -2.66 14.63
CA ARG A 67 14.29 -1.52 15.48
C ARG A 67 15.79 -1.43 15.82
N ALA A 68 16.47 -2.56 15.99
CA ALA A 68 17.91 -2.61 16.18
C ALA A 68 18.68 -2.12 14.93
N ILE A 69 18.21 -2.47 13.73
CA ILE A 69 18.78 -2.02 12.45
C ILE A 69 18.52 -0.51 12.26
N ILE A 70 17.28 -0.05 12.47
CA ILE A 70 16.91 1.38 12.36
C ILE A 70 17.74 2.24 13.31
N SER A 71 18.01 1.75 14.53
CA SER A 71 18.82 2.47 15.54
C SER A 71 20.34 2.35 15.34
N GLY A 72 20.79 1.66 14.30
CA GLY A 72 22.20 1.45 13.97
C GLY A 72 22.94 0.45 14.87
N LYS A 73 22.20 -0.35 15.67
CA LYS A 73 22.78 -1.39 16.54
C LYS A 73 23.11 -2.70 15.80
N HIS A 74 22.47 -2.93 14.67
CA HIS A 74 22.70 -4.07 13.79
C HIS A 74 22.79 -3.62 12.32
N THR A 75 23.47 -4.40 11.50
CA THR A 75 23.56 -4.20 10.05
C THR A 75 22.38 -4.87 9.35
N GLY A 76 21.89 -4.25 8.27
CA GLY A 76 20.79 -4.76 7.45
C GLY A 76 20.51 -3.78 6.31
N ALA A 77 21.37 -3.82 5.27
CA ALA A 77 21.35 -2.84 4.19
C ALA A 77 19.98 -2.79 3.47
N GLU A 78 19.42 -3.95 3.12
CA GLU A 78 18.11 -4.03 2.46
C GLU A 78 16.99 -3.49 3.33
N ILE A 79 17.00 -3.84 4.62
CA ILE A 79 15.98 -3.40 5.59
C ILE A 79 16.07 -1.88 5.80
N LEU A 80 17.28 -1.38 6.01
CA LEU A 80 17.53 0.04 6.25
C LEU A 80 17.23 0.87 4.99
N GLY A 81 17.66 0.37 3.82
CA GLY A 81 17.37 0.97 2.52
C GLY A 81 15.87 1.10 2.28
N TYR A 82 15.12 0.02 2.48
CA TYR A 82 13.66 0.05 2.33
C TYR A 82 13.00 1.03 3.30
N TYR A 83 13.28 0.91 4.60
CA TYR A 83 12.66 1.73 5.64
C TYR A 83 12.90 3.23 5.42
N ARG A 84 14.15 3.61 5.11
CA ARG A 84 14.51 5.01 4.84
C ARG A 84 13.86 5.54 3.58
N THR A 85 13.89 4.75 2.51
CA THR A 85 13.28 5.14 1.23
C THR A 85 11.77 5.30 1.40
N ALA A 86 11.08 4.30 1.94
CA ALA A 86 9.64 4.37 2.17
C ALA A 86 9.28 5.58 3.04
N GLY A 87 9.99 5.80 4.16
CA GLY A 87 9.75 6.95 5.03
C GLY A 87 9.88 8.29 4.31
N SER A 88 10.98 8.53 3.60
CA SER A 88 11.21 9.80 2.88
C SER A 88 10.23 10.01 1.72
N ILE A 89 9.88 8.96 1.00
CA ILE A 89 8.94 9.03 -0.14
C ILE A 89 7.51 9.25 0.34
N TYR A 90 7.11 8.65 1.46
CA TYR A 90 5.78 8.86 2.04
C TYR A 90 5.63 10.29 2.62
N ASP A 91 6.68 10.84 3.20
CA ASP A 91 6.70 12.25 3.63
C ASP A 91 6.59 13.20 2.43
N LEU A 92 7.31 12.92 1.34
CA LEU A 92 7.20 13.66 0.08
C LEU A 92 5.77 13.59 -0.50
N ALA A 93 5.14 12.42 -0.48
CA ALA A 93 3.77 12.24 -0.94
C ALA A 93 2.77 13.06 -0.10
N LEU A 94 2.95 13.10 1.23
CA LEU A 94 2.15 13.94 2.13
C LEU A 94 2.33 15.43 1.84
N GLN A 95 3.54 15.87 1.56
CA GLN A 95 3.82 17.26 1.18
C GLN A 95 3.09 17.61 -0.12
N TYR A 96 3.24 16.81 -1.16
CA TYR A 96 2.56 17.05 -2.44
C TYR A 96 1.03 17.01 -2.30
N LEU A 97 0.48 16.11 -1.48
CA LEU A 97 -0.96 16.08 -1.21
C LEU A 97 -1.46 17.42 -0.65
N ARG A 98 -0.72 18.03 0.28
CA ARG A 98 -1.09 19.32 0.88
C ARG A 98 -0.98 20.49 -0.11
N GLU A 99 0.01 20.42 -0.98
CA GLU A 99 0.22 21.42 -2.03
C GLU A 99 -0.76 21.24 -3.20
N GLY A 100 -1.63 20.23 -3.15
CA GLY A 100 -2.56 19.88 -4.25
C GLY A 100 -1.84 19.40 -5.51
N GLN A 101 -0.60 18.94 -5.36
CA GLN A 101 0.24 18.45 -6.45
C GLN A 101 0.23 16.92 -6.48
N THR A 102 0.54 16.36 -7.65
CA THR A 102 0.93 14.95 -7.79
C THR A 102 1.96 14.86 -8.89
N ILE A 103 3.14 14.53 -8.48
CA ILE A 103 4.26 14.29 -9.38
C ILE A 103 4.42 12.77 -9.48
N PHE A 104 4.25 12.22 -10.68
CA PHE A 104 4.58 10.85 -11.00
C PHE A 104 5.25 10.83 -12.37
N ASP A 105 6.55 10.58 -12.36
CA ASP A 105 7.41 10.62 -13.54
C ASP A 105 8.57 9.62 -13.44
N LEU A 106 9.34 9.49 -14.52
CA LEU A 106 10.48 8.58 -14.55
C LEU A 106 11.60 8.96 -13.58
N PRO A 107 11.94 10.24 -13.37
CA PRO A 107 12.88 10.66 -12.34
C PRO A 107 12.52 10.16 -10.94
N LEU A 108 11.25 10.28 -10.54
CA LEU A 108 10.78 9.76 -9.24
C LEU A 108 10.94 8.24 -9.13
N VAL A 109 10.55 7.50 -10.16
CA VAL A 109 10.69 6.03 -10.18
C VAL A 109 12.15 5.61 -10.04
N ARG A 110 13.05 6.25 -10.81
CA ARG A 110 14.50 5.99 -10.75
C ARG A 110 15.11 6.40 -9.40
N HIS A 111 14.66 7.49 -8.83
CA HIS A 111 15.11 7.97 -7.52
C HIS A 111 14.76 6.98 -6.42
N ILE A 112 13.50 6.51 -6.36
CA ILE A 112 13.06 5.50 -5.38
C ILE A 112 13.93 4.25 -5.47
N HIS A 113 14.14 3.72 -6.66
CA HIS A 113 15.01 2.55 -6.85
C HIS A 113 16.47 2.83 -6.44
N SER A 114 16.99 4.02 -6.75
CA SER A 114 18.35 4.40 -6.37
C SER A 114 18.50 4.46 -4.84
N GLU A 115 17.52 4.99 -4.12
CA GLU A 115 17.56 5.09 -2.66
C GLU A 115 17.41 3.73 -1.97
N LEU A 116 16.61 2.81 -2.53
CA LEU A 116 16.49 1.43 -2.03
C LEU A 116 17.84 0.73 -1.90
N PHE A 117 18.74 0.98 -2.84
CA PHE A 117 20.08 0.36 -2.90
C PHE A 117 21.22 1.29 -2.49
N ARG A 118 20.91 2.38 -1.79
CA ARG A 118 21.90 3.37 -1.35
C ARG A 118 23.05 2.75 -0.54
N GLU A 119 22.71 1.79 0.32
CA GLU A 119 23.67 1.10 1.18
C GLU A 119 24.34 -0.11 0.47
N ALA A 120 23.84 -0.53 -0.69
CA ALA A 120 24.38 -1.65 -1.47
C ALA A 120 25.36 -1.15 -2.54
N ARG A 121 26.67 -1.37 -2.33
CA ARG A 121 27.73 -0.78 -3.17
C ARG A 121 27.81 -1.37 -4.58
N ASP A 122 27.42 -2.62 -4.78
CA ASP A 122 27.66 -3.39 -5.99
C ASP A 122 26.42 -3.55 -6.89
N ARG A 123 25.40 -2.71 -6.74
CA ARG A 123 24.15 -2.78 -7.52
C ARG A 123 23.94 -1.55 -8.39
N GLU A 124 23.44 -1.78 -9.60
CA GLU A 124 22.93 -0.69 -10.44
C GLU A 124 21.74 0.00 -9.76
N ARG A 125 21.78 1.33 -9.67
CA ARG A 125 20.79 2.13 -8.93
C ARG A 125 20.09 3.11 -9.86
N GLY A 126 18.76 3.01 -9.92
CA GLY A 126 17.93 3.93 -10.71
C GLY A 126 18.11 3.77 -12.23
N ILE A 127 18.68 2.67 -12.69
CA ILE A 127 18.93 2.39 -14.11
C ILE A 127 17.95 1.32 -14.57
N PHE A 128 17.15 1.61 -15.60
CA PHE A 128 16.30 0.59 -16.21
C PHE A 128 17.15 -0.48 -16.89
N ARG A 129 16.75 -1.73 -16.70
CA ARG A 129 17.45 -2.87 -17.27
C ARG A 129 17.47 -2.86 -18.80
N LYS A 130 18.42 -3.58 -19.35
CA LYS A 130 18.49 -3.92 -20.76
C LYS A 130 18.47 -5.45 -20.87
N GLY A 131 17.77 -5.95 -21.90
CA GLY A 131 17.68 -7.38 -22.16
C GLY A 131 16.62 -8.11 -21.31
N GLU A 132 16.60 -9.42 -21.46
CA GLU A 132 15.66 -10.34 -20.85
C GLU A 132 15.81 -10.39 -19.32
N ILE A 133 14.68 -10.57 -18.65
CA ILE A 133 14.62 -10.94 -17.24
C ILE A 133 13.51 -11.99 -17.04
N ILE A 134 13.76 -12.91 -16.14
CA ILE A 134 12.77 -13.95 -15.76
C ILE A 134 12.31 -13.69 -14.34
N ILE A 135 11.01 -13.54 -14.17
CA ILE A 135 10.39 -13.45 -12.83
C ILE A 135 10.12 -14.87 -12.37
N LYS A 136 10.85 -15.31 -11.35
CA LYS A 136 10.73 -16.68 -10.85
C LYS A 136 9.32 -16.97 -10.35
N GLY A 137 8.68 -17.98 -10.93
CA GLY A 137 7.34 -18.42 -10.55
C GLY A 137 6.19 -17.64 -11.18
N ALA A 138 6.46 -16.56 -11.94
CA ALA A 138 5.44 -15.83 -12.67
C ALA A 138 5.25 -16.39 -14.09
N LYS A 139 4.06 -16.20 -14.65
CA LYS A 139 3.74 -16.53 -16.07
C LYS A 139 4.02 -15.36 -17.01
N VAL A 140 4.17 -14.18 -16.48
CA VAL A 140 4.51 -12.99 -17.27
C VAL A 140 5.94 -13.08 -17.77
N HIS A 141 6.15 -12.79 -19.05
CA HIS A 141 7.45 -12.57 -19.66
C HIS A 141 7.64 -11.06 -19.89
N PRO A 142 8.38 -10.36 -19.02
CA PRO A 142 8.60 -8.92 -19.16
C PRO A 142 9.25 -8.56 -20.50
N PRO A 143 9.01 -7.33 -21.04
CA PRO A 143 9.55 -6.94 -22.33
C PRO A 143 11.09 -6.92 -22.30
N GLU A 144 11.74 -7.49 -23.34
CA GLU A 144 13.21 -7.60 -23.43
C GLU A 144 13.88 -6.28 -23.82
N ALA A 145 13.17 -5.42 -24.55
CA ALA A 145 13.67 -4.17 -25.10
C ALA A 145 12.73 -3.01 -24.74
N ASP A 146 13.18 -1.79 -25.00
CA ASP A 146 12.39 -0.56 -24.88
C ASP A 146 11.76 -0.31 -23.50
N VAL A 147 12.37 -0.85 -22.43
CA VAL A 147 11.86 -0.74 -21.05
C VAL A 147 11.53 0.70 -20.67
N GLU A 148 12.36 1.66 -21.08
CA GLU A 148 12.08 3.08 -20.81
C GLU A 148 10.80 3.55 -21.50
N GLN A 149 10.50 3.07 -22.72
CA GLN A 149 9.27 3.43 -23.42
C GLN A 149 8.03 2.84 -22.72
N TYR A 150 8.11 1.60 -22.24
CA TYR A 150 7.04 1.02 -21.39
C TYR A 150 6.81 1.82 -20.12
N MET A 151 7.87 2.30 -19.49
CA MET A 151 7.75 3.14 -18.30
C MET A 151 7.17 4.53 -18.62
N ARG A 152 7.39 5.08 -19.83
CA ARG A 152 6.69 6.30 -20.29
C ARG A 152 5.20 6.05 -20.45
N CYS A 153 4.81 4.93 -21.08
CA CYS A 153 3.40 4.52 -21.16
C CYS A 153 2.77 4.34 -19.78
N LEU A 154 3.48 3.73 -18.82
CA LEU A 154 3.01 3.62 -17.43
C LEU A 154 2.72 4.99 -16.82
N VAL A 155 3.61 5.98 -17.03
CA VAL A 155 3.38 7.36 -16.52
C VAL A 155 2.14 7.98 -17.14
N GLU A 156 1.90 7.78 -18.44
CA GLU A 156 0.70 8.27 -19.14
C GLU A 156 -0.57 7.56 -18.62
N ILE A 157 -0.52 6.25 -18.43
CA ILE A 157 -1.61 5.45 -17.86
C ILE A 157 -1.97 5.93 -16.45
N VAL A 158 -0.97 6.17 -15.60
CA VAL A 158 -1.18 6.71 -14.25
C VAL A 158 -1.90 8.06 -14.31
N ARG A 159 -1.52 8.95 -15.21
CA ARG A 159 -2.18 10.24 -15.40
C ARG A 159 -3.62 10.10 -15.90
N SER A 160 -3.85 9.18 -16.83
CA SER A 160 -5.18 8.92 -17.41
C SER A 160 -6.15 8.27 -16.42
N LEU A 161 -5.70 7.27 -15.68
CA LEU A 161 -6.56 6.54 -14.72
C LEU A 161 -6.85 7.34 -13.46
N ARG A 162 -5.92 8.21 -13.06
CA ARG A 162 -6.08 9.01 -11.86
C ARG A 162 -7.26 9.98 -11.99
N GLY A 163 -8.20 9.89 -11.04
CA GLY A 163 -9.43 10.71 -11.03
C GLY A 163 -10.57 10.17 -11.91
N ASN A 164 -10.27 9.26 -12.83
CA ASN A 164 -11.28 8.61 -13.69
C ASN A 164 -11.66 7.20 -13.19
N THR A 165 -10.86 6.67 -12.29
CA THR A 165 -11.03 5.33 -11.71
C THR A 165 -11.03 5.43 -10.18
N GLY A 166 -11.75 4.55 -9.49
CA GLY A 166 -11.69 4.47 -8.03
C GLY A 166 -10.27 4.21 -7.53
N ALA A 167 -9.94 4.68 -6.32
CA ALA A 167 -8.57 4.60 -5.79
C ALA A 167 -8.01 3.17 -5.78
N ILE A 168 -8.78 2.18 -5.33
CA ILE A 168 -8.33 0.79 -5.27
C ILE A 168 -8.13 0.18 -6.66
N PRO A 169 -9.09 0.25 -7.59
CA PRO A 169 -8.87 -0.20 -8.97
C PRO A 169 -7.68 0.48 -9.66
N PHE A 170 -7.48 1.78 -9.43
CA PHE A 170 -6.33 2.51 -9.95
C PHE A 170 -5.00 1.96 -9.43
N LEU A 171 -4.88 1.80 -8.10
CA LEU A 171 -3.66 1.32 -7.46
C LEU A 171 -3.34 -0.14 -7.84
N ALA A 172 -4.36 -0.98 -7.95
CA ALA A 172 -4.20 -2.36 -8.39
C ALA A 172 -3.65 -2.43 -9.83
N ARG A 173 -4.23 -1.67 -10.76
CA ARG A 173 -3.78 -1.61 -12.17
C ARG A 173 -2.36 -1.05 -12.30
N PHE A 174 -2.06 0.02 -11.57
CA PHE A 174 -0.71 0.55 -11.51
C PHE A 174 0.29 -0.52 -11.07
N HIS A 175 -0.01 -1.19 -9.94
CA HIS A 175 0.91 -2.16 -9.35
C HIS A 175 1.15 -3.35 -10.29
N VAL A 176 0.10 -3.93 -10.86
CA VAL A 176 0.20 -5.04 -11.82
C VAL A 176 1.03 -4.64 -13.05
N LEU A 177 0.76 -3.48 -13.65
CA LEU A 177 1.52 -3.05 -14.83
C LEU A 177 2.99 -2.81 -14.51
N PHE A 178 3.30 -2.20 -13.36
CA PHE A 178 4.69 -1.98 -12.94
C PHE A 178 5.43 -3.31 -12.73
N GLU A 179 4.80 -4.26 -12.01
CA GLU A 179 5.38 -5.59 -11.76
C GLU A 179 5.52 -6.40 -13.07
N SER A 180 4.57 -6.27 -14.02
CA SER A 180 4.66 -6.95 -15.31
C SER A 180 5.74 -6.36 -16.23
N ILE A 181 5.95 -5.04 -16.25
CA ILE A 181 7.06 -4.42 -16.98
C ILE A 181 8.42 -4.81 -16.38
N HIS A 182 8.48 -4.91 -15.05
CA HIS A 182 9.67 -5.30 -14.29
C HIS A 182 10.92 -4.49 -14.68
N PRO A 183 10.92 -3.16 -14.49
CA PRO A 183 11.86 -2.27 -15.19
C PRO A 183 13.29 -2.32 -14.71
N PHE A 184 13.61 -2.93 -13.58
CA PHE A 184 14.93 -2.99 -12.99
C PHE A 184 15.48 -4.43 -12.98
N ALA A 185 16.81 -4.57 -12.85
CA ALA A 185 17.43 -5.88 -12.72
C ALA A 185 17.11 -6.59 -11.39
N ASP A 186 16.83 -5.83 -10.32
CA ASP A 186 16.43 -6.31 -8.99
C ASP A 186 15.61 -5.23 -8.29
N GLY A 187 14.86 -5.59 -7.24
CA GLY A 187 14.13 -4.65 -6.39
C GLY A 187 12.83 -4.09 -6.95
N ASN A 188 12.30 -4.67 -8.03
CA ASN A 188 11.04 -4.22 -8.63
C ASN A 188 9.88 -4.31 -7.63
N GLY A 189 9.66 -5.45 -6.98
CA GLY A 189 8.59 -5.60 -6.00
C GLY A 189 8.68 -4.59 -4.86
N ARG A 190 9.88 -4.33 -4.34
CA ARG A 190 10.11 -3.31 -3.30
C ARG A 190 9.80 -1.90 -3.81
N ALA A 191 10.31 -1.53 -4.99
CA ALA A 191 10.04 -0.24 -5.61
C ALA A 191 8.56 -0.08 -5.96
N GLY A 192 7.92 -1.11 -6.52
CA GLY A 192 6.50 -1.11 -6.90
C GLY A 192 5.58 -0.89 -5.70
N ARG A 193 5.86 -1.53 -4.55
CA ARG A 193 5.07 -1.31 -3.33
C ARG A 193 5.26 0.08 -2.73
N ILE A 194 6.48 0.63 -2.74
CA ILE A 194 6.71 2.04 -2.33
C ILE A 194 5.99 3.01 -3.26
N LEU A 195 6.08 2.81 -4.58
CA LEU A 195 5.39 3.64 -5.58
C LEU A 195 3.86 3.56 -5.44
N MET A 196 3.32 2.37 -5.22
CA MET A 196 1.88 2.18 -4.96
C MET A 196 1.44 2.96 -3.71
N ASN A 197 2.21 2.88 -2.64
CA ASN A 197 1.92 3.62 -1.40
C ASN A 197 2.09 5.13 -1.56
N TYR A 198 3.08 5.59 -2.34
CA TYR A 198 3.21 6.99 -2.75
C TYR A 198 1.93 7.49 -3.45
N LEU A 199 1.42 6.72 -4.41
CA LEU A 199 0.18 7.04 -5.11
C LEU A 199 -1.04 6.99 -4.18
N ALA A 200 -1.11 6.02 -3.26
CA ALA A 200 -2.18 5.93 -2.27
C ALA A 200 -2.22 7.18 -1.37
N ILE A 201 -1.07 7.61 -0.86
CA ILE A 201 -0.96 8.82 -0.04
C ILE A 201 -1.38 10.05 -0.84
N SER A 202 -0.99 10.15 -2.12
CA SER A 202 -1.41 11.25 -3.01
C SER A 202 -2.92 11.30 -3.28
N LEU A 203 -3.65 10.22 -2.97
CA LEU A 203 -5.12 10.13 -2.98
C LEU A 203 -5.73 10.34 -1.59
N GLY A 204 -4.93 10.69 -0.58
CA GLY A 204 -5.35 10.87 0.79
C GLY A 204 -5.64 9.56 1.53
N LEU A 205 -5.07 8.44 1.09
CA LEU A 205 -5.12 7.15 1.78
C LEU A 205 -3.81 6.91 2.54
N PRO A 206 -3.83 6.28 3.72
CA PRO A 206 -2.59 5.87 4.38
C PRO A 206 -1.90 4.73 3.61
N PRO A 207 -0.62 4.45 3.90
CA PRO A 207 0.08 3.34 3.27
C PRO A 207 -0.63 2.01 3.49
N PHE A 208 -0.62 1.16 2.46
CA PHE A 208 -1.10 -0.22 2.53
C PHE A 208 0.00 -1.14 3.05
N VAL A 209 -0.39 -2.10 3.86
CA VAL A 209 0.47 -3.19 4.32
C VAL A 209 0.04 -4.47 3.60
N ILE A 210 0.69 -4.80 2.49
CA ILE A 210 0.52 -6.11 1.85
C ILE A 210 1.21 -7.13 2.74
N LYS A 211 0.45 -8.07 3.29
CA LYS A 211 0.97 -9.10 4.18
C LYS A 211 1.93 -10.03 3.44
N GLY A 212 3.04 -10.39 4.09
CA GLY A 212 4.08 -11.24 3.51
C GLY A 212 4.84 -12.07 4.55
N LEU A 213 4.54 -11.90 5.83
CA LEU A 213 5.27 -12.60 6.89
C LEU A 213 5.01 -14.11 6.90
N SER A 214 3.79 -14.55 6.59
CA SER A 214 3.48 -15.98 6.46
C SER A 214 3.58 -16.46 5.01
N PRO A 215 3.88 -17.77 4.76
CA PRO A 215 3.82 -18.32 3.41
C PRO A 215 2.43 -18.14 2.77
N VAL A 216 1.36 -18.34 3.53
CA VAL A 216 -0.02 -18.20 3.05
C VAL A 216 -0.31 -16.79 2.55
N ASP A 217 0.15 -15.75 3.27
CA ASP A 217 -0.02 -14.36 2.85
C ASP A 217 0.72 -14.09 1.52
N ARG A 218 1.93 -14.65 1.34
CA ARG A 218 2.69 -14.50 0.10
C ARG A 218 2.03 -15.22 -1.07
N ASP A 219 1.56 -16.44 -0.85
CA ASP A 219 0.86 -17.22 -1.87
C ASP A 219 -0.43 -16.49 -2.31
N GLU A 220 -1.22 -15.94 -1.36
CA GLU A 220 -2.41 -15.12 -1.67
C GLU A 220 -2.05 -13.90 -2.53
N TYR A 221 -0.95 -13.23 -2.22
CA TYR A 221 -0.49 -12.07 -2.99
C TYR A 221 -0.02 -12.43 -4.41
N TYR A 222 0.79 -13.49 -4.54
CA TYR A 222 1.26 -13.94 -5.86
C TYR A 222 0.12 -14.49 -6.72
N ASP A 223 -0.82 -15.25 -6.14
CA ASP A 223 -2.01 -15.71 -6.84
C ASP A 223 -2.89 -14.54 -7.33
N ALA A 224 -3.00 -13.49 -6.53
CA ALA A 224 -3.74 -12.30 -6.91
C ALA A 224 -3.05 -11.54 -8.05
N LEU A 225 -1.72 -11.43 -8.05
CA LEU A 225 -0.96 -10.86 -9.16
C LEU A 225 -1.12 -11.67 -10.43
N GLU A 226 -0.92 -13.00 -10.37
CA GLU A 226 -1.01 -13.89 -11.52
C GLU A 226 -2.39 -13.85 -12.20
N LYS A 227 -3.47 -13.70 -11.43
CA LYS A 227 -4.82 -13.53 -11.98
C LYS A 227 -5.02 -12.16 -12.61
N SER A 228 -4.39 -11.13 -12.06
CA SER A 228 -4.55 -9.77 -12.54
C SER A 228 -3.69 -9.47 -13.77
N ASP A 229 -2.60 -10.20 -13.99
CA ASP A 229 -1.67 -9.98 -15.11
C ASP A 229 -1.88 -10.92 -16.30
N THR A 230 -2.99 -11.67 -16.34
CA THR A 230 -3.28 -12.66 -17.39
C THR A 230 -3.18 -12.13 -18.83
N GLY A 231 -3.47 -10.85 -19.04
CA GLY A 231 -3.33 -10.22 -20.35
C GLY A 231 -1.89 -10.05 -20.83
N PHE A 232 -0.89 -10.38 -20.00
CA PHE A 232 0.54 -10.32 -20.32
C PHE A 232 1.22 -11.69 -20.41
N HIS A 233 0.48 -12.82 -20.25
CA HIS A 233 1.07 -14.16 -20.17
C HIS A 233 1.53 -14.70 -21.53
N GLU A 234 0.73 -14.53 -22.59
CA GLU A 234 1.07 -15.11 -23.90
C GLU A 234 2.08 -14.24 -24.65
N VAL A 235 1.75 -12.96 -24.78
CA VAL A 235 2.60 -11.98 -25.49
C VAL A 235 2.51 -10.65 -24.75
N PHE A 236 3.65 -10.11 -24.37
CA PHE A 236 3.69 -8.75 -23.84
C PHE A 236 3.40 -7.76 -24.97
N PRO A 237 2.38 -6.87 -24.84
CA PRO A 237 2.02 -5.96 -25.93
C PRO A 237 3.16 -4.94 -26.16
N PRO A 238 3.26 -4.33 -27.36
CA PRO A 238 4.24 -3.27 -27.61
C PRO A 238 4.03 -2.07 -26.67
N PRO A 239 5.04 -1.17 -26.52
CA PRO A 239 4.93 -0.01 -25.63
C PRO A 239 3.99 1.06 -26.20
N ASP A 240 2.72 0.80 -26.07
CA ASP A 240 1.59 1.60 -26.52
C ASP A 240 0.54 1.66 -25.39
N THR A 241 0.14 2.86 -25.01
CA THR A 241 -0.74 3.09 -23.86
C THR A 241 -2.10 2.38 -23.99
N GLU A 242 -2.71 2.38 -25.18
CA GLU A 242 -4.03 1.76 -25.40
C GLU A 242 -3.93 0.23 -25.36
N LYS A 243 -2.87 -0.34 -25.94
CA LYS A 243 -2.63 -1.78 -25.93
C LYS A 243 -2.33 -2.30 -24.53
N LEU A 244 -1.53 -1.57 -23.76
CA LEU A 244 -1.24 -1.91 -22.35
C LEU A 244 -2.50 -1.85 -21.50
N LEU A 245 -3.34 -0.81 -21.67
CA LEU A 245 -4.64 -0.73 -20.99
C LEU A 245 -5.57 -1.89 -21.39
N SER A 246 -5.65 -2.22 -22.68
CA SER A 246 -6.45 -3.35 -23.15
C SER A 246 -5.99 -4.68 -22.54
N SER A 247 -4.68 -4.90 -22.40
CA SER A 247 -4.15 -6.10 -21.76
C SER A 247 -4.45 -6.13 -20.25
N LEU A 248 -4.38 -4.97 -19.56
CA LEU A 248 -4.81 -4.88 -18.17
C LEU A 248 -6.29 -5.24 -17.98
N GLU A 249 -7.18 -4.83 -18.88
CA GLU A 249 -8.62 -5.15 -18.79
C GLU A 249 -8.93 -6.65 -18.92
N ALA A 250 -8.01 -7.47 -19.43
CA ALA A 250 -8.14 -8.92 -19.49
C ALA A 250 -7.90 -9.62 -18.14
N GLY A 251 -7.34 -8.92 -17.15
CA GLY A 251 -7.00 -9.47 -15.83
C GLY A 251 -8.18 -9.52 -14.86
N ASP A 252 -8.15 -10.48 -13.93
CA ASP A 252 -9.07 -10.52 -12.79
C ASP A 252 -8.42 -9.84 -11.56
N PHE A 253 -8.79 -8.61 -11.33
CA PHE A 253 -8.30 -7.78 -10.23
C PHE A 253 -9.01 -8.02 -8.89
N SER A 254 -10.06 -8.84 -8.84
CA SER A 254 -10.91 -9.00 -7.65
C SER A 254 -10.13 -9.39 -6.39
N GLY A 255 -9.16 -10.30 -6.52
CA GLY A 255 -8.30 -10.74 -5.43
C GLY A 255 -7.39 -9.63 -4.91
N LEU A 256 -6.70 -8.93 -5.80
CA LEU A 256 -5.79 -7.84 -5.45
C LEU A 256 -6.54 -6.63 -4.88
N GLU A 257 -7.65 -6.24 -5.49
CA GLU A 257 -8.51 -5.15 -5.00
C GLU A 257 -9.06 -5.46 -3.60
N LYS A 258 -9.49 -6.68 -3.35
CA LYS A 258 -9.94 -7.14 -2.03
C LYS A 258 -8.82 -7.04 -1.00
N MET A 259 -7.61 -7.47 -1.33
CA MET A 259 -6.44 -7.39 -0.47
C MET A 259 -6.09 -5.92 -0.14
N LEU A 260 -6.09 -5.04 -1.12
CA LEU A 260 -5.85 -3.60 -0.93
C LEU A 260 -6.94 -2.94 -0.08
N CYS A 261 -8.22 -3.27 -0.29
CA CYS A 261 -9.33 -2.80 0.55
C CYS A 261 -9.14 -3.19 2.02
N ARG A 262 -8.83 -4.46 2.30
CA ARG A 262 -8.57 -4.95 3.67
C ARG A 262 -7.40 -4.25 4.33
N SER A 263 -6.29 -4.12 3.61
CA SER A 263 -5.11 -3.41 4.09
C SER A 263 -5.42 -1.95 4.39
N SER A 264 -6.16 -1.27 3.51
CA SER A 264 -6.55 0.13 3.71
C SER A 264 -7.43 0.34 4.94
N ILE A 265 -8.37 -0.56 5.21
CA ILE A 265 -9.23 -0.51 6.40
C ILE A 265 -8.40 -0.55 7.69
N HIS A 266 -7.41 -1.44 7.75
CA HIS A 266 -6.51 -1.55 8.90
C HIS A 266 -5.73 -0.25 9.12
N SER A 267 -5.09 0.27 8.09
CA SER A 267 -4.32 1.51 8.14
C SER A 267 -5.20 2.73 8.46
N LEU A 268 -6.38 2.82 7.84
CA LEU A 268 -7.36 3.89 8.10
C LEU A 268 -7.84 3.89 9.56
N ASN A 269 -8.15 2.74 10.14
CA ASN A 269 -8.57 2.66 11.54
C ASN A 269 -7.53 3.27 12.48
N ARG A 270 -6.23 3.01 12.24
CA ARG A 270 -5.13 3.56 13.04
C ARG A 270 -5.00 5.07 12.89
N VAL A 271 -4.98 5.55 11.64
CA VAL A 271 -4.85 7.00 11.38
C VAL A 271 -6.07 7.76 11.91
N ILE A 272 -7.27 7.27 11.68
CA ILE A 272 -8.52 7.85 12.19
C ILE A 272 -8.46 7.98 13.72
N ALA A 273 -8.06 6.93 14.42
CA ALA A 273 -7.95 6.98 15.87
C ALA A 273 -6.87 7.94 16.36
N ALA A 274 -5.74 8.02 15.65
CA ALA A 274 -4.68 8.99 15.96
C ALA A 274 -5.16 10.43 15.76
N MET A 275 -5.89 10.70 14.68
CA MET A 275 -6.44 12.04 14.40
C MET A 275 -7.56 12.41 15.38
N ALA A 276 -8.48 11.49 15.67
CA ALA A 276 -9.51 11.71 16.66
C ALA A 276 -8.93 11.97 18.07
N GLY A 277 -7.89 11.22 18.43
CA GLY A 277 -7.19 11.37 19.71
C GLY A 277 -6.47 12.72 19.89
N LYS A 278 -6.26 13.50 18.83
CA LYS A 278 -5.78 14.89 18.89
C LYS A 278 -6.93 15.88 19.20
N ILE A 279 -8.14 15.51 18.91
CA ILE A 279 -9.34 16.37 19.05
C ILE A 279 -10.03 16.11 20.39
N GLU A 280 -10.11 14.84 20.79
CA GLU A 280 -10.79 14.40 22.01
C GLU A 280 -10.12 13.17 22.61
N GLU A 281 -10.33 12.90 23.89
CA GLU A 281 -9.83 11.70 24.53
C GLU A 281 -10.57 10.46 24.03
N LEU A 282 -9.84 9.43 23.62
CA LEU A 282 -10.41 8.12 23.32
C LEU A 282 -10.66 7.36 24.63
N LEU A 283 -11.87 6.93 24.84
CA LEU A 283 -12.28 6.22 26.04
C LEU A 283 -12.19 4.70 25.85
N PRO A 284 -11.89 3.93 26.92
CA PRO A 284 -12.13 2.48 26.93
C PRO A 284 -13.58 2.18 26.57
N LEU A 285 -13.86 1.09 25.85
CA LEU A 285 -15.24 0.77 25.42
C LEU A 285 -16.24 0.68 26.55
N ALA A 286 -15.82 0.31 27.78
CA ALA A 286 -16.72 0.25 28.92
C ALA A 286 -17.20 1.65 29.32
N ASP A 287 -16.29 2.60 29.42
CA ASP A 287 -16.54 3.98 29.81
C ASP A 287 -17.34 4.71 28.72
N LEU A 288 -16.98 4.48 27.45
CA LEU A 288 -17.73 4.99 26.31
C LEU A 288 -19.17 4.45 26.25
N ALA A 289 -19.37 3.18 26.60
CA ALA A 289 -20.69 2.57 26.63
C ALA A 289 -21.59 3.21 27.72
N GLU A 290 -21.02 3.52 28.88
CA GLU A 290 -21.71 4.25 29.94
C GLU A 290 -22.11 5.66 29.46
N GLU A 291 -21.18 6.40 28.86
CA GLU A 291 -21.43 7.75 28.31
C GLU A 291 -22.48 7.73 27.19
N MET A 292 -22.50 6.71 26.35
CA MET A 292 -23.47 6.55 25.26
C MET A 292 -24.77 5.91 25.71
N LYS A 293 -24.90 5.49 26.99
CA LYS A 293 -26.06 4.78 27.55
C LYS A 293 -26.42 3.49 26.78
N VAL A 294 -25.40 2.74 26.38
CA VAL A 294 -25.54 1.44 25.70
C VAL A 294 -24.72 0.36 26.43
N GLN A 295 -24.99 -0.90 26.13
CA GLN A 295 -24.17 -1.99 26.68
C GLN A 295 -22.82 -2.08 25.96
N PRO A 296 -21.68 -2.41 26.64
CA PRO A 296 -20.37 -2.60 25.99
C PRO A 296 -20.40 -3.64 24.86
N ALA A 297 -21.24 -4.67 24.98
CA ALA A 297 -21.47 -5.67 23.93
C ALA A 297 -22.05 -5.06 22.64
N THR A 298 -22.84 -3.99 22.76
CA THR A 298 -23.40 -3.27 21.61
C THR A 298 -22.28 -2.58 20.81
N LEU A 299 -21.34 -1.90 21.49
CA LEU A 299 -20.19 -1.27 20.83
C LEU A 299 -19.28 -2.28 20.16
N ARG A 300 -19.05 -3.45 20.78
CA ARG A 300 -18.29 -4.55 20.13
C ARG A 300 -18.96 -5.01 18.85
N LYS A 301 -20.28 -5.20 18.85
CA LYS A 301 -21.05 -5.54 17.65
C LYS A 301 -20.99 -4.43 16.59
N TRP A 302 -20.91 -3.16 16.97
CA TRP A 302 -20.74 -2.08 16.01
C TRP A 302 -19.35 -2.12 15.35
N ILE A 303 -18.30 -2.42 16.11
CA ILE A 303 -16.95 -2.61 15.56
C ILE A 303 -16.94 -3.80 14.60
N GLU A 304 -17.48 -4.96 15.01
CA GLU A 304 -17.57 -6.18 14.20
C GLU A 304 -18.39 -5.99 12.91
N ARG A 305 -19.36 -5.07 12.93
CA ARG A 305 -20.23 -4.75 11.78
C ARG A 305 -19.78 -3.51 11.01
N ASP A 306 -18.54 -3.11 11.17
CA ASP A 306 -17.98 -1.92 10.50
C ASP A 306 -18.79 -0.63 10.68
N LYS A 307 -19.43 -0.47 11.84
CA LYS A 307 -20.19 0.73 12.21
C LYS A 307 -19.44 1.66 13.14
N MET A 308 -18.24 1.29 13.57
CA MET A 308 -17.46 2.06 14.54
C MET A 308 -15.99 1.72 14.37
N VAL A 309 -15.12 2.74 14.44
CA VAL A 309 -13.67 2.55 14.52
C VAL A 309 -13.25 2.46 15.98
N ALA A 310 -12.42 1.46 16.30
CA ALA A 310 -11.76 1.34 17.59
C ALA A 310 -10.31 0.89 17.43
N VAL A 311 -9.47 1.22 18.38
CA VAL A 311 -8.07 0.82 18.43
C VAL A 311 -7.76 0.06 19.70
N MET A 312 -6.86 -0.91 19.57
CA MET A 312 -6.34 -1.67 20.72
C MET A 312 -5.18 -0.90 21.36
N LYS A 313 -5.31 -0.56 22.65
CA LYS A 313 -4.24 0.02 23.47
C LYS A 313 -4.14 -0.77 24.77
N ASN A 314 -2.96 -1.27 25.11
CA ASN A 314 -2.71 -2.01 26.36
C ASN A 314 -3.74 -3.14 26.62
N GLY A 315 -4.11 -3.89 25.58
CA GLY A 315 -5.06 -5.00 25.69
C GLY A 315 -6.53 -4.60 25.82
N LYS A 316 -6.86 -3.31 25.70
CA LYS A 316 -8.23 -2.79 25.73
C LYS A 316 -8.57 -2.04 24.44
N LEU A 317 -9.83 -2.11 24.02
CA LEU A 317 -10.34 -1.33 22.91
C LEU A 317 -10.72 0.08 23.36
N TYR A 318 -10.31 1.07 22.61
CA TYR A 318 -10.58 2.50 22.80
C TYR A 318 -11.30 3.06 21.58
N SER A 319 -12.24 3.97 21.80
CA SER A 319 -12.94 4.67 20.75
C SER A 319 -13.55 5.98 21.28
N SER A 320 -14.34 6.67 20.44
CA SER A 320 -15.11 7.85 20.81
C SER A 320 -16.45 7.88 20.06
N LYS A 321 -17.36 8.79 20.45
CA LYS A 321 -18.64 8.99 19.73
C LYS A 321 -18.44 9.44 18.28
N ARG A 322 -17.37 10.16 17.98
CA ARG A 322 -17.03 10.61 16.62
C ARG A 322 -16.66 9.46 15.67
N LEU A 323 -16.28 8.32 16.22
CA LEU A 323 -15.82 7.17 15.46
C LEU A 323 -16.95 6.18 15.11
N VAL A 324 -18.19 6.59 15.27
CA VAL A 324 -19.41 5.86 14.84
C VAL A 324 -19.81 6.37 13.45
N PHE A 325 -20.12 5.42 12.53
CA PHE A 325 -20.54 5.70 11.14
C PHE A 325 -22.06 5.87 11.03
#